data_91c6adbf5fe57141f487e04eeb7186b3
#
_entry.id   91c6adbf5fe57141f487e04eeb7186b3
#
_cell.length_a   1.000
_cell.length_b   1.000
_cell.length_c   1.000
_cell.angle_alpha   90.00
_cell.angle_beta   90.00
_cell.angle_gamma   90.00
#
_symmetry.space_group_name_H-M   'P 1'
#
loop_
_entity.id
_entity.type
_entity.pdbx_description
1 polymer ?
#
loop_
_entity_poly.entity_id
_entity_poly.type
_entity_poly.pdbx_seq_one_letter_code
_entity_poly.pdbx_strand_id
1 'polypeptide(L)'
;MAYQWKKTDAAAPERVLLIGLDCGDYDAEASMAELERLTDTAGGLVVGHTVQKRLAPEGATYIGSGLVESLAEFCRQNEVDLTVADGSLTPVQARNLERALGTAVIDRTALILDIFAARARSSEGKLQVELAQLQYRLPRLGGQGNSLSRLGGGIGTRGPGESKLESDRRHIRRRITALQRELKTVQERRERMHLRRQKNRALTVALVGYTNAGKSTLMNALTDAGVLVADQLFATLDPTARRLVLPSGRQVMLVDTVGLVQRLPHELVDAFRSTLAEAAWADVILDVCDASDPACNSQMQVTAQVLDSLGCGGKPLLHVLNKCDRVPEEERFPLLGTSVRISARTGEGLPQLLAEIDRLLPGQWARAVLCIPFDRGDLTDRLHREGKVLAEDYTPAGTRLQVLADPALLEELRPYFI
;
A
#
# COMPACT_ATOMS: atom_id res chain seq x y z
N MET A 1 -13.43 -6.14 -23.65
CA MET A 1 -12.10 -6.68 -23.30
C MET A 1 -11.56 -5.79 -22.18
N ALA A 2 -10.77 -6.33 -21.23
CA ALA A 2 -10.02 -5.44 -20.37
C ALA A 2 -8.99 -4.74 -21.25
N TYR A 3 -8.81 -3.45 -21.04
CA TYR A 3 -7.72 -2.72 -21.66
C TYR A 3 -6.41 -3.34 -21.17
N GLN A 4 -5.48 -3.56 -22.06
CA GLN A 4 -4.14 -4.04 -21.71
C GLN A 4 -3.16 -3.04 -22.31
N TRP A 5 -2.35 -2.42 -21.47
CA TRP A 5 -1.27 -1.55 -21.90
C TRP A 5 -0.37 -2.30 -22.90
N LYS A 6 -0.03 -1.65 -24.00
CA LYS A 6 0.87 -2.22 -25.00
C LYS A 6 2.28 -2.38 -24.42
N LYS A 7 2.53 -3.50 -23.75
CA LYS A 7 3.86 -3.86 -23.24
C LYS A 7 4.69 -4.45 -24.36
N THR A 8 5.25 -3.60 -25.21
CA THR A 8 6.36 -4.00 -26.09
C THR A 8 7.52 -3.08 -25.81
N ASP A 9 8.67 -3.64 -25.50
CA ASP A 9 9.94 -2.93 -25.20
C ASP A 9 10.42 -1.96 -26.31
N ALA A 10 9.66 -1.81 -27.39
CA ALA A 10 9.95 -0.99 -28.56
C ALA A 10 8.79 -0.11 -29.04
N ALA A 11 7.62 -0.09 -28.36
CA ALA A 11 6.50 0.76 -28.77
C ALA A 11 6.57 2.11 -28.06
N ALA A 12 6.22 3.19 -28.77
CA ALA A 12 6.04 4.51 -28.16
C ALA A 12 5.01 4.42 -27.01
N PRO A 13 5.16 5.23 -25.93
CA PRO A 13 4.22 5.25 -24.84
C PRO A 13 2.82 5.62 -25.34
N GLU A 14 1.77 5.00 -24.78
CA GLU A 14 0.39 5.32 -25.12
C GLU A 14 0.08 6.77 -24.72
N ARG A 15 -0.56 7.50 -25.63
CA ARG A 15 -0.94 8.89 -25.46
C ARG A 15 -2.26 8.96 -24.69
N VAL A 16 -2.24 9.57 -23.51
CA VAL A 16 -3.35 9.52 -22.55
C VAL A 16 -3.97 10.88 -22.33
N LEU A 17 -5.31 10.95 -22.41
CA LEU A 17 -6.11 12.07 -21.97
C LEU A 17 -6.69 11.79 -20.58
N LEU A 18 -6.55 12.72 -19.63
CA LEU A 18 -7.16 12.61 -18.31
C LEU A 18 -8.42 13.49 -18.25
N ILE A 19 -9.51 12.92 -17.69
CA ILE A 19 -10.77 13.65 -17.49
C ILE A 19 -11.22 13.56 -16.02
N GLY A 20 -11.55 14.68 -15.42
CA GLY A 20 -11.99 14.79 -14.04
C GLY A 20 -13.24 15.61 -13.85
N LEU A 21 -13.89 15.45 -12.69
CA LEU A 21 -14.98 16.30 -12.24
C LEU A 21 -14.61 16.95 -10.91
N ASP A 22 -14.93 18.24 -10.79
CA ASP A 22 -14.93 18.96 -9.51
C ASP A 22 -16.39 19.09 -9.05
N CYS A 23 -16.78 18.24 -8.09
CA CYS A 23 -18.11 18.29 -7.46
C CYS A 23 -18.06 19.03 -6.10
N GLY A 24 -16.90 19.54 -5.68
CA GLY A 24 -16.71 20.20 -4.40
C GLY A 24 -16.48 19.25 -3.21
N ASP A 25 -16.47 17.92 -3.44
CA ASP A 25 -16.31 16.92 -2.38
C ASP A 25 -14.84 16.67 -2.02
N TYR A 26 -13.90 17.06 -2.88
CA TYR A 26 -12.46 16.83 -2.75
C TYR A 26 -11.66 17.83 -3.59
N ASP A 27 -10.37 17.92 -3.34
CA ASP A 27 -9.45 18.71 -4.15
C ASP A 27 -9.22 18.04 -5.51
N ALA A 28 -9.92 18.53 -6.53
CA ALA A 28 -9.89 17.95 -7.87
C ALA A 28 -8.55 18.16 -8.57
N GLU A 29 -7.83 19.25 -8.26
CA GLU A 29 -6.51 19.52 -8.86
C GLU A 29 -5.45 18.57 -8.27
N ALA A 30 -5.45 18.39 -6.96
CA ALA A 30 -4.57 17.42 -6.30
C ALA A 30 -4.85 15.98 -6.76
N SER A 31 -6.14 15.61 -6.94
CA SER A 31 -6.55 14.30 -7.47
C SER A 31 -6.08 14.09 -8.91
N MET A 32 -6.17 15.12 -9.74
CA MET A 32 -5.71 15.06 -11.14
C MET A 32 -4.18 14.93 -11.23
N ALA A 33 -3.45 15.67 -10.41
CA ALA A 33 -1.98 15.53 -10.32
C ALA A 33 -1.54 14.14 -9.86
N GLU A 34 -2.32 13.48 -8.97
CA GLU A 34 -2.07 12.10 -8.59
C GLU A 34 -2.40 11.13 -9.73
N LEU A 35 -3.50 11.35 -10.47
CA LEU A 35 -3.87 10.53 -11.64
C LEU A 35 -2.81 10.60 -12.74
N GLU A 36 -2.20 11.76 -12.96
CA GLU A 36 -1.08 11.94 -13.88
C GLU A 36 0.11 11.06 -13.47
N ARG A 37 0.52 11.11 -12.20
CA ARG A 37 1.58 10.25 -11.66
C ARG A 37 1.26 8.74 -11.74
N LEU A 38 -0.01 8.36 -11.57
CA LEU A 38 -0.46 6.98 -11.78
C LEU A 38 -0.31 6.56 -13.24
N THR A 39 -0.68 7.44 -14.17
CA THR A 39 -0.57 7.20 -15.62
C THR A 39 0.89 7.04 -16.04
N ASP A 40 1.79 7.90 -15.57
CA ASP A 40 3.24 7.77 -15.80
C ASP A 40 3.78 6.44 -15.25
N THR A 41 3.31 6.05 -14.06
CA THR A 41 3.69 4.77 -13.43
C THR A 41 3.23 3.56 -14.26
N ALA A 42 2.09 3.67 -14.94
CA ALA A 42 1.60 2.65 -15.86
C ALA A 42 2.35 2.64 -17.22
N GLY A 43 3.14 3.67 -17.50
CA GLY A 43 3.90 3.82 -18.75
C GLY A 43 3.18 4.61 -19.84
N GLY A 44 2.11 5.36 -19.48
CA GLY A 44 1.41 6.27 -20.38
C GLY A 44 2.05 7.64 -20.46
N LEU A 45 1.87 8.34 -21.57
CA LEU A 45 2.25 9.73 -21.77
C LEU A 45 1.00 10.61 -21.71
N VAL A 46 0.86 11.42 -20.66
CA VAL A 46 -0.26 12.36 -20.55
C VAL A 46 -0.07 13.49 -21.56
N VAL A 47 -1.00 13.61 -22.51
CA VAL A 47 -1.00 14.64 -23.57
C VAL A 47 -1.96 15.78 -23.28
N GLY A 48 -2.82 15.63 -22.29
CA GLY A 48 -3.74 16.67 -21.83
C GLY A 48 -4.59 16.18 -20.67
N HIS A 49 -5.07 17.13 -19.88
CA HIS A 49 -6.05 16.85 -18.84
C HIS A 49 -7.14 17.93 -18.80
N THR A 50 -8.29 17.59 -18.28
CA THR A 50 -9.39 18.55 -18.06
C THR A 50 -10.19 18.18 -16.83
N VAL A 51 -10.59 19.19 -16.06
CA VAL A 51 -11.50 19.07 -14.93
C VAL A 51 -12.73 19.91 -15.20
N GLN A 52 -13.90 19.29 -15.17
CA GLN A 52 -15.16 20.00 -15.34
C GLN A 52 -15.83 20.23 -13.98
N LYS A 53 -16.19 21.48 -13.69
CA LYS A 53 -16.95 21.80 -12.49
C LYS A 53 -18.42 21.48 -12.68
N ARG A 54 -18.98 20.57 -11.84
CA ARG A 54 -20.39 20.17 -11.88
C ARG A 54 -20.85 19.71 -10.49
N LEU A 55 -22.15 19.78 -10.24
CA LEU A 55 -22.74 19.30 -8.98
C LEU A 55 -22.77 17.76 -8.90
N ALA A 56 -22.83 17.07 -10.04
CA ALA A 56 -22.84 15.60 -10.10
C ALA A 56 -22.37 15.10 -11.47
N PRO A 57 -21.88 13.85 -11.58
CA PRO A 57 -21.57 13.22 -12.86
C PRO A 57 -22.79 13.14 -13.78
N GLU A 58 -22.60 13.35 -15.08
CA GLU A 58 -23.64 13.14 -16.09
C GLU A 58 -23.95 11.65 -16.21
N GLY A 59 -25.23 11.30 -16.18
CA GLY A 59 -25.68 9.91 -16.19
C GLY A 59 -25.24 9.12 -17.43
N ALA A 60 -25.17 9.78 -18.59
CA ALA A 60 -24.82 9.15 -19.87
C ALA A 60 -23.31 9.10 -20.15
N THR A 61 -22.57 10.15 -19.80
CA THR A 61 -21.19 10.37 -20.29
C THR A 61 -20.20 10.81 -19.20
N TYR A 62 -20.59 10.78 -17.91
CA TYR A 62 -19.77 11.24 -16.78
C TYR A 62 -19.53 12.76 -16.82
N ILE A 63 -19.02 13.32 -17.93
CA ILE A 63 -18.84 14.76 -18.20
C ILE A 63 -19.96 15.27 -19.16
N GLY A 64 -20.14 16.58 -19.25
CA GLY A 64 -21.16 17.19 -20.08
C GLY A 64 -20.92 16.97 -21.58
N SER A 65 -22.00 16.88 -22.37
CA SER A 65 -21.97 16.59 -23.81
C SER A 65 -21.13 17.58 -24.64
N GLY A 66 -21.22 18.88 -24.35
CA GLY A 66 -20.42 19.88 -25.07
C GLY A 66 -18.89 19.69 -24.83
N LEU A 67 -18.49 19.28 -23.62
CA LEU A 67 -17.09 18.95 -23.36
C LEU A 67 -16.69 17.65 -24.08
N VAL A 68 -17.58 16.64 -24.13
CA VAL A 68 -17.32 15.39 -24.87
C VAL A 68 -17.03 15.69 -26.36
N GLU A 69 -17.80 16.57 -27.01
CA GLU A 69 -17.58 16.96 -28.39
C GLU A 69 -16.21 17.63 -28.61
N SER A 70 -15.86 18.57 -27.72
CA SER A 70 -14.56 19.24 -27.77
C SER A 70 -13.40 18.27 -27.58
N LEU A 71 -13.55 17.33 -26.63
CA LEU A 71 -12.52 16.30 -26.34
C LEU A 71 -12.42 15.26 -27.45
N ALA A 72 -13.50 14.94 -28.17
CA ALA A 72 -13.45 14.07 -29.34
C ALA A 72 -12.57 14.66 -30.46
N GLU A 73 -12.64 15.99 -30.67
CA GLU A 73 -11.76 16.68 -31.59
C GLU A 73 -10.32 16.69 -31.11
N PHE A 74 -10.11 16.98 -29.82
CA PHE A 74 -8.77 16.93 -29.19
C PHE A 74 -8.14 15.54 -29.35
N CYS A 75 -8.89 14.46 -29.08
CA CYS A 75 -8.40 13.09 -29.20
C CYS A 75 -7.93 12.76 -30.62
N ARG A 76 -8.68 13.22 -31.65
CA ARG A 76 -8.29 13.02 -33.05
C ARG A 76 -7.03 13.80 -33.43
N GLN A 77 -6.93 15.07 -33.00
CA GLN A 77 -5.79 15.92 -33.33
C GLN A 77 -4.50 15.50 -32.64
N ASN A 78 -4.61 14.94 -31.43
CA ASN A 78 -3.46 14.55 -30.61
C ASN A 78 -3.21 13.04 -30.62
N GLU A 79 -3.87 12.29 -31.47
CA GLU A 79 -3.71 10.81 -31.58
C GLU A 79 -3.79 10.12 -30.21
N VAL A 80 -4.83 10.43 -29.43
CA VAL A 80 -5.02 9.87 -28.09
C VAL A 80 -5.38 8.39 -28.19
N ASP A 81 -4.60 7.53 -27.54
CA ASP A 81 -4.86 6.09 -27.49
C ASP A 81 -5.85 5.72 -26.38
N LEU A 82 -5.76 6.40 -25.24
CA LEU A 82 -6.50 6.07 -24.02
C LEU A 82 -7.01 7.33 -23.32
N THR A 83 -8.25 7.28 -22.85
CA THR A 83 -8.81 8.29 -21.93
C THR A 83 -8.99 7.67 -20.53
N VAL A 84 -8.53 8.37 -19.49
CA VAL A 84 -8.66 7.92 -18.10
C VAL A 84 -9.52 8.90 -17.31
N ALA A 85 -10.59 8.39 -16.70
CA ALA A 85 -11.46 9.19 -15.84
C ALA A 85 -11.01 9.12 -14.37
N ASP A 86 -10.96 10.26 -13.69
CA ASP A 86 -10.56 10.37 -12.27
C ASP A 86 -11.61 9.80 -11.30
N GLY A 87 -12.82 9.55 -11.72
CA GLY A 87 -13.90 8.91 -10.94
C GLY A 87 -14.24 7.52 -11.46
N SER A 88 -15.05 6.80 -10.69
CA SER A 88 -15.58 5.50 -11.14
C SER A 88 -16.61 5.70 -12.24
N LEU A 89 -16.46 4.98 -13.34
CA LEU A 89 -17.40 5.00 -14.46
C LEU A 89 -18.39 3.84 -14.38
N THR A 90 -19.65 4.13 -14.65
CA THR A 90 -20.61 3.06 -14.93
C THR A 90 -20.32 2.43 -16.30
N PRO A 91 -20.74 1.17 -16.53
CA PRO A 91 -20.54 0.51 -17.83
C PRO A 91 -21.18 1.27 -19.01
N VAL A 92 -22.22 2.05 -18.74
CA VAL A 92 -22.92 2.87 -19.75
C VAL A 92 -22.08 4.10 -20.09
N GLN A 93 -21.60 4.80 -19.07
CA GLN A 93 -20.73 5.99 -19.24
C GLN A 93 -19.46 5.64 -20.01
N ALA A 94 -18.75 4.58 -19.61
CA ALA A 94 -17.52 4.15 -20.27
C ALA A 94 -17.77 3.89 -21.77
N ARG A 95 -18.79 3.12 -22.14
CA ARG A 95 -19.12 2.82 -23.54
C ARG A 95 -19.54 4.04 -24.34
N ASN A 96 -20.31 4.95 -23.73
CA ASN A 96 -20.75 6.16 -24.42
C ASN A 96 -19.56 7.09 -24.67
N LEU A 97 -18.64 7.21 -23.70
CA LEU A 97 -17.39 7.95 -23.87
C LEU A 97 -16.49 7.31 -24.93
N GLU A 98 -16.26 6.00 -24.89
CA GLU A 98 -15.48 5.28 -25.93
C GLU A 98 -16.01 5.55 -27.34
N ARG A 99 -17.34 5.48 -27.48
CA ARG A 99 -17.99 5.73 -28.79
C ARG A 99 -17.88 7.18 -29.22
N ALA A 100 -17.99 8.13 -28.30
CA ALA A 100 -17.95 9.54 -28.60
C ALA A 100 -16.51 10.05 -28.83
N LEU A 101 -15.56 9.63 -28.04
CA LEU A 101 -14.16 10.07 -28.11
C LEU A 101 -13.35 9.31 -29.17
N GLY A 102 -13.79 8.09 -29.53
CA GLY A 102 -13.06 7.21 -30.46
C GLY A 102 -11.80 6.58 -29.87
N THR A 103 -11.62 6.66 -28.56
CA THR A 103 -10.48 6.10 -27.79
C THR A 103 -10.95 5.03 -26.83
N ALA A 104 -10.06 4.17 -26.35
CA ALA A 104 -10.35 3.34 -25.19
C ALA A 104 -10.59 4.23 -23.96
N VAL A 105 -11.51 3.81 -23.08
CA VAL A 105 -11.84 4.57 -21.85
C VAL A 105 -11.76 3.65 -20.64
N ILE A 106 -10.96 4.04 -19.67
CA ILE A 106 -10.88 3.38 -18.36
C ILE A 106 -11.11 4.40 -17.24
N ASP A 107 -11.39 3.91 -16.05
CA ASP A 107 -11.46 4.74 -14.85
C ASP A 107 -10.20 4.55 -13.96
N ARG A 108 -10.08 5.41 -12.94
CA ARG A 108 -8.99 5.36 -11.96
C ARG A 108 -8.81 3.98 -11.34
N THR A 109 -9.91 3.26 -11.08
CA THR A 109 -9.88 1.91 -10.51
C THR A 109 -9.20 0.92 -11.45
N ALA A 110 -9.55 0.94 -12.73
CA ALA A 110 -8.93 0.08 -13.73
C ALA A 110 -7.44 0.38 -13.90
N LEU A 111 -7.05 1.65 -13.94
CA LEU A 111 -5.65 2.07 -14.02
C LEU A 111 -4.82 1.52 -12.83
N ILE A 112 -5.33 1.68 -11.60
CA ILE A 112 -4.65 1.16 -10.38
C ILE A 112 -4.53 -0.37 -10.45
N LEU A 113 -5.58 -1.07 -10.88
CA LEU A 113 -5.56 -2.53 -11.04
C LEU A 113 -4.53 -3.00 -12.06
N ASP A 114 -4.32 -2.26 -13.14
CA ASP A 114 -3.33 -2.57 -14.16
C ASP A 114 -1.90 -2.33 -13.64
N ILE A 115 -1.67 -1.25 -12.87
CA ILE A 115 -0.39 -1.02 -12.18
C ILE A 115 -0.10 -2.19 -11.22
N PHE A 116 -1.09 -2.61 -10.43
CA PHE A 116 -0.94 -3.74 -9.52
C PHE A 116 -0.65 -5.05 -10.25
N ALA A 117 -1.33 -5.32 -11.37
CA ALA A 117 -1.08 -6.51 -12.18
C ALA A 117 0.36 -6.55 -12.72
N ALA A 118 0.92 -5.39 -13.04
CA ALA A 118 2.30 -5.27 -13.47
C ALA A 118 3.32 -5.48 -12.34
N ARG A 119 2.94 -5.16 -11.09
CA ARG A 119 3.83 -5.17 -9.91
C ARG A 119 3.74 -6.44 -9.08
N ALA A 120 2.64 -7.18 -9.12
CA ALA A 120 2.43 -8.41 -8.36
C ALA A 120 3.46 -9.48 -8.72
N ARG A 121 4.37 -9.79 -7.80
CA ARG A 121 5.42 -10.79 -7.95
C ARG A 121 5.09 -12.07 -7.20
N SER A 122 4.57 -11.95 -5.97
CA SER A 122 4.18 -13.09 -5.16
C SER A 122 2.95 -13.81 -5.73
N SER A 123 2.82 -15.10 -5.44
CA SER A 123 1.61 -15.86 -5.79
C SER A 123 0.37 -15.28 -5.13
N GLU A 124 0.49 -14.79 -3.89
CA GLU A 124 -0.62 -14.15 -3.18
C GLU A 124 -1.03 -12.83 -3.82
N GLY A 125 -0.08 -11.92 -4.08
CA GLY A 125 -0.36 -10.66 -4.76
C GLY A 125 -1.03 -10.86 -6.12
N LYS A 126 -0.61 -11.86 -6.90
CA LYS A 126 -1.26 -12.23 -8.16
C LYS A 126 -2.70 -12.69 -7.97
N LEU A 127 -2.97 -13.53 -6.96
CA LEU A 127 -4.33 -13.98 -6.66
C LEU A 127 -5.23 -12.82 -6.21
N GLN A 128 -4.71 -11.90 -5.40
CA GLN A 128 -5.44 -10.71 -4.95
C GLN A 128 -5.79 -9.78 -6.11
N VAL A 129 -4.82 -9.49 -6.97
CA VAL A 129 -5.03 -8.64 -8.16
C VAL A 129 -6.02 -9.30 -9.12
N GLU A 130 -5.89 -10.61 -9.40
CA GLU A 130 -6.84 -11.34 -10.24
C GLU A 130 -8.26 -11.27 -9.65
N LEU A 131 -8.41 -11.47 -8.33
CA LEU A 131 -9.69 -11.37 -7.65
C LEU A 131 -10.30 -9.97 -7.83
N ALA A 132 -9.55 -8.91 -7.55
CA ALA A 132 -10.00 -7.53 -7.68
C ALA A 132 -10.38 -7.19 -9.14
N GLN A 133 -9.57 -7.60 -10.12
CA GLN A 133 -9.89 -7.41 -11.53
C GLN A 133 -11.18 -8.13 -11.94
N LEU A 134 -11.43 -9.33 -11.46
CA LEU A 134 -12.65 -10.08 -11.77
C LEU A 134 -13.88 -9.46 -11.09
N GLN A 135 -13.74 -8.99 -9.85
CA GLN A 135 -14.80 -8.27 -9.13
C GLN A 135 -15.16 -6.95 -9.83
N TYR A 136 -14.17 -6.19 -10.26
CA TYR A 136 -14.36 -4.96 -11.04
C TYR A 136 -15.01 -5.22 -12.39
N ARG A 137 -14.65 -6.30 -13.08
CA ARG A 137 -15.16 -6.68 -14.41
C ARG A 137 -16.57 -7.28 -14.38
N LEU A 138 -16.93 -8.02 -13.35
CA LEU A 138 -18.19 -8.76 -13.27
C LEU A 138 -19.45 -7.88 -13.50
N PRO A 139 -19.63 -6.72 -12.85
CA PRO A 139 -20.76 -5.84 -13.11
C PRO A 139 -20.69 -5.18 -14.50
N ARG A 140 -19.50 -5.04 -15.08
CA ARG A 140 -19.25 -4.40 -16.39
C ARG A 140 -19.44 -5.32 -17.59
N LEU A 141 -19.65 -6.61 -17.39
CA LEU A 141 -19.99 -7.56 -18.46
C LEU A 141 -21.40 -7.36 -19.07
N GLY A 142 -22.24 -6.50 -18.49
CA GLY A 142 -23.57 -6.19 -19.02
C GLY A 142 -23.50 -5.17 -20.14
N GLY A 143 -23.86 -5.54 -21.37
CA GLY A 143 -24.09 -4.58 -22.45
C GLY A 143 -23.53 -4.92 -23.84
N GLN A 144 -22.73 -5.94 -24.00
CA GLN A 144 -22.34 -6.43 -25.34
C GLN A 144 -23.42 -7.29 -26.00
N GLY A 145 -24.41 -7.77 -25.23
CA GLY A 145 -25.47 -8.64 -25.73
C GLY A 145 -26.54 -7.93 -26.60
N ASN A 146 -26.71 -6.62 -26.45
CA ASN A 146 -27.79 -5.90 -27.17
C ASN A 146 -27.49 -5.61 -28.64
N SER A 147 -26.25 -5.72 -29.10
CA SER A 147 -25.92 -5.54 -30.52
C SER A 147 -26.16 -6.81 -31.36
N LEU A 148 -26.10 -7.97 -30.70
CA LEU A 148 -26.33 -9.28 -31.37
C LEU A 148 -27.77 -9.78 -31.28
N SER A 149 -28.58 -9.26 -30.33
CA SER A 149 -29.98 -9.65 -30.14
C SER A 149 -30.97 -8.91 -31.07
N ARG A 150 -30.52 -7.89 -31.80
CA ARG A 150 -31.39 -7.16 -32.80
C ARG A 150 -31.63 -7.93 -34.10
N LEU A 151 -30.94 -9.02 -34.33
CA LEU A 151 -31.03 -9.84 -35.57
C LEU A 151 -31.86 -11.12 -35.44
N GLY A 152 -32.52 -11.35 -34.30
CA GLY A 152 -33.33 -12.55 -34.08
C GLY A 152 -34.67 -12.22 -33.44
N GLY A 153 -35.68 -11.88 -34.24
CA GLY A 153 -37.03 -11.59 -33.77
C GLY A 153 -37.74 -12.81 -33.19
N GLY A 154 -38.42 -12.62 -32.07
CA GLY A 154 -39.36 -13.55 -31.48
C GLY A 154 -39.47 -13.36 -29.97
N ILE A 155 -40.68 -13.12 -29.48
CA ILE A 155 -41.00 -13.08 -28.04
C ILE A 155 -40.80 -14.47 -27.48
N GLY A 156 -39.72 -14.70 -26.66
CA GLY A 156 -39.52 -15.94 -25.91
C GLY A 156 -38.28 -16.77 -26.24
N THR A 157 -37.48 -16.42 -27.26
CA THR A 157 -36.21 -17.13 -27.54
C THR A 157 -35.04 -16.38 -26.96
N ARG A 158 -34.38 -16.98 -25.94
CA ARG A 158 -33.06 -16.54 -25.47
C ARG A 158 -32.08 -16.61 -26.62
N GLY A 159 -31.65 -15.45 -27.15
CA GLY A 159 -30.70 -15.40 -28.25
C GLY A 159 -29.32 -15.93 -27.84
N PRO A 160 -28.48 -16.43 -28.79
CA PRO A 160 -27.14 -16.98 -28.51
C PRO A 160 -26.22 -16.01 -27.78
N GLY A 161 -26.46 -14.69 -27.85
CA GLY A 161 -25.70 -13.67 -27.12
C GLY A 161 -26.02 -13.60 -25.62
N GLU A 162 -27.26 -13.84 -25.20
CA GLU A 162 -27.63 -13.92 -23.78
C GLU A 162 -27.06 -15.16 -23.10
N SER A 163 -27.05 -16.29 -23.81
CA SER A 163 -26.47 -17.55 -23.29
C SER A 163 -24.94 -17.42 -23.11
N LYS A 164 -24.24 -16.74 -24.00
CA LYS A 164 -22.81 -16.52 -23.91
C LYS A 164 -22.45 -15.58 -22.73
N LEU A 165 -23.17 -14.48 -22.60
CA LEU A 165 -22.97 -13.54 -21.49
C LEU A 165 -23.22 -14.21 -20.12
N GLU A 166 -24.28 -15.01 -20.01
CA GLU A 166 -24.60 -15.75 -18.78
C GLU A 166 -23.55 -16.82 -18.48
N SER A 167 -23.04 -17.50 -19.50
CA SER A 167 -21.91 -18.44 -19.38
C SER A 167 -20.64 -17.75 -18.87
N ASP A 168 -20.29 -16.58 -19.45
CA ASP A 168 -19.13 -15.79 -19.06
C ASP A 168 -19.25 -15.30 -17.61
N ARG A 169 -20.43 -14.77 -17.21
CA ARG A 169 -20.70 -14.39 -15.83
C ARG A 169 -20.57 -15.56 -14.87
N ARG A 170 -21.08 -16.73 -15.23
CA ARG A 170 -20.98 -17.94 -14.41
C ARG A 170 -19.54 -18.40 -14.27
N HIS A 171 -18.77 -18.32 -15.34
CA HIS A 171 -17.35 -18.65 -15.30
C HIS A 171 -16.58 -17.73 -14.36
N ILE A 172 -16.78 -16.41 -14.48
CA ILE A 172 -16.12 -15.42 -13.61
C ILE A 172 -16.55 -15.60 -12.15
N ARG A 173 -17.84 -15.82 -11.84
CA ARG A 173 -18.27 -16.07 -10.46
C ARG A 173 -17.62 -17.32 -9.85
N ARG A 174 -17.48 -18.39 -10.64
CA ARG A 174 -16.77 -19.60 -10.19
C ARG A 174 -15.30 -19.31 -9.90
N ARG A 175 -14.65 -18.54 -10.76
CA ARG A 175 -13.25 -18.17 -10.57
C ARG A 175 -13.06 -17.29 -9.33
N ILE A 176 -13.94 -16.29 -9.11
CA ILE A 176 -13.95 -15.47 -7.88
C ILE A 176 -14.06 -16.36 -6.64
N THR A 177 -15.01 -17.32 -6.63
CA THR A 177 -15.17 -18.23 -5.49
C THR A 177 -13.95 -19.10 -5.26
N ALA A 178 -13.29 -19.58 -6.32
CA ALA A 178 -12.06 -20.36 -6.20
C ALA A 178 -10.92 -19.51 -5.62
N LEU A 179 -10.69 -18.28 -6.14
CA LEU A 179 -9.68 -17.36 -5.66
C LEU A 179 -9.88 -16.97 -4.19
N GLN A 180 -11.13 -16.72 -3.79
CA GLN A 180 -11.46 -16.44 -2.38
C GLN A 180 -11.09 -17.60 -1.44
N ARG A 181 -11.28 -18.85 -1.87
CA ARG A 181 -10.88 -20.04 -1.10
C ARG A 181 -9.36 -20.16 -1.01
N GLU A 182 -8.66 -19.95 -2.12
CA GLU A 182 -7.19 -19.98 -2.15
C GLU A 182 -6.61 -18.91 -1.22
N LEU A 183 -7.10 -17.67 -1.32
CA LEU A 183 -6.66 -16.55 -0.46
C LEU A 183 -6.96 -16.80 1.03
N LYS A 184 -8.12 -17.40 1.36
CA LYS A 184 -8.44 -17.79 2.74
C LYS A 184 -7.39 -18.77 3.31
N THR A 185 -6.96 -19.75 2.52
CA THR A 185 -5.91 -20.70 2.94
C THR A 185 -4.58 -19.99 3.21
N VAL A 186 -4.22 -19.00 2.37
CA VAL A 186 -3.01 -18.19 2.55
C VAL A 186 -3.11 -17.36 3.82
N GLN A 187 -4.25 -16.73 4.06
CA GLN A 187 -4.51 -15.93 5.27
C GLN A 187 -4.40 -16.78 6.55
N GLU A 188 -5.03 -17.95 6.59
CA GLU A 188 -4.93 -18.89 7.73
C GLU A 188 -3.48 -19.33 8.00
N ARG A 189 -2.66 -19.45 6.96
CA ARG A 189 -1.23 -19.73 7.10
C ARG A 189 -0.48 -18.54 7.71
N ARG A 190 -0.78 -17.30 7.28
CA ARG A 190 -0.20 -16.08 7.85
C ARG A 190 -0.57 -15.90 9.33
N GLU A 191 -1.83 -16.09 9.68
CA GLU A 191 -2.29 -16.02 11.07
C GLU A 191 -1.55 -17.01 11.98
N ARG A 192 -1.35 -18.25 11.50
CA ARG A 192 -0.53 -19.24 12.22
C ARG A 192 0.93 -18.81 12.39
N MET A 193 1.51 -18.18 11.35
CA MET A 193 2.87 -17.65 11.46
C MET A 193 2.94 -16.47 12.43
N HIS A 194 1.94 -15.58 12.42
CA HIS A 194 1.84 -14.47 13.35
C HIS A 194 1.74 -14.98 14.81
N LEU A 195 0.88 -15.93 15.09
CA LEU A 195 0.77 -16.54 16.42
C LEU A 195 2.08 -17.19 16.90
N ARG A 196 2.85 -17.79 15.99
CA ARG A 196 4.21 -18.29 16.31
C ARG A 196 5.17 -17.17 16.65
N ARG A 197 5.14 -16.03 15.90
CA ARG A 197 5.96 -14.85 16.18
C ARG A 197 5.61 -14.25 17.55
N GLN A 198 4.32 -14.15 17.89
CA GLN A 198 3.88 -13.70 19.20
C GLN A 198 4.40 -14.61 20.35
N LYS A 199 4.31 -15.94 20.19
CA LYS A 199 4.87 -16.88 21.17
C LYS A 199 6.37 -16.71 21.37
N ASN A 200 7.08 -16.37 20.29
CA ASN A 200 8.54 -16.13 20.32
C ASN A 200 8.88 -14.68 20.71
N ARG A 201 7.90 -13.86 21.13
CA ARG A 201 8.07 -12.44 21.50
C ARG A 201 8.82 -11.61 20.44
N ALA A 202 8.65 -11.97 19.16
CA ALA A 202 9.24 -11.22 18.06
C ALA A 202 8.49 -9.92 17.84
N LEU A 203 9.09 -8.78 18.18
CA LEU A 203 8.53 -7.45 18.01
C LEU A 203 8.46 -7.08 16.52
N THR A 204 7.39 -6.42 16.11
CA THR A 204 7.15 -6.05 14.73
C THR A 204 6.83 -4.56 14.61
N VAL A 205 7.46 -3.89 13.65
CA VAL A 205 7.24 -2.50 13.29
C VAL A 205 6.78 -2.43 11.84
N ALA A 206 5.61 -1.85 11.58
CA ALA A 206 5.06 -1.73 10.23
C ALA A 206 5.28 -0.33 9.65
N LEU A 207 5.75 -0.25 8.41
CA LEU A 207 5.79 0.97 7.62
C LEU A 207 4.48 1.10 6.85
N VAL A 208 3.73 2.15 7.11
CA VAL A 208 2.48 2.51 6.43
C VAL A 208 2.64 3.92 5.87
N GLY A 209 1.80 4.33 4.96
CA GLY A 209 1.79 5.68 4.41
C GLY A 209 1.58 5.68 2.91
N TYR A 210 1.52 6.87 2.36
CA TYR A 210 1.22 7.12 0.96
C TYR A 210 2.23 6.48 0.00
N THR A 211 1.79 6.22 -1.23
CA THR A 211 2.72 5.87 -2.32
C THR A 211 3.75 6.98 -2.50
N ASN A 212 4.97 6.59 -2.82
CA ASN A 212 6.11 7.51 -2.99
C ASN A 212 6.50 8.36 -1.75
N ALA A 213 5.98 8.07 -0.53
CA ALA A 213 6.44 8.72 0.70
C ALA A 213 7.86 8.29 1.12
N GLY A 214 8.43 7.29 0.46
CA GLY A 214 9.79 6.80 0.69
C GLY A 214 9.90 5.64 1.68
N LYS A 215 8.83 4.85 1.88
CA LYS A 215 8.82 3.66 2.77
C LYS A 215 9.93 2.66 2.45
N SER A 216 10.04 2.25 1.19
CA SER A 216 11.05 1.27 0.75
C SER A 216 12.46 1.85 0.82
N THR A 217 12.64 3.16 0.58
CA THR A 217 13.91 3.88 0.79
C THR A 217 14.29 3.85 2.26
N LEU A 218 13.33 4.12 3.14
CA LEU A 218 13.54 4.09 4.58
C LEU A 218 13.89 2.69 5.06
N MET A 219 13.18 1.66 4.56
CA MET A 219 13.53 0.27 4.87
C MET A 219 14.98 -0.05 4.49
N ASN A 220 15.42 0.34 3.29
CA ASN A 220 16.79 0.13 2.85
C ASN A 220 17.80 0.89 3.73
N ALA A 221 17.51 2.14 4.07
CA ALA A 221 18.40 2.96 4.91
C ALA A 221 18.56 2.39 6.33
N LEU A 222 17.54 1.70 6.85
CA LEU A 222 17.55 1.12 8.19
C LEU A 222 18.10 -0.32 8.24
N THR A 223 18.10 -1.06 7.12
CA THR A 223 18.37 -2.52 7.13
C THR A 223 19.48 -2.98 6.18
N ASP A 224 20.18 -2.05 5.50
CA ASP A 224 21.18 -2.34 4.45
C ASP A 224 20.69 -3.32 3.35
N ALA A 225 19.39 -3.40 3.18
CA ALA A 225 18.74 -4.40 2.36
C ALA A 225 18.49 -3.89 0.95
N GLY A 226 19.34 -3.93 0.00
CA GLY A 226 19.22 -3.49 -1.41
C GLY A 226 17.85 -3.79 -2.11
N VAL A 227 16.73 -3.36 -1.51
CA VAL A 227 15.40 -3.41 -2.12
C VAL A 227 15.36 -2.40 -3.26
N LEU A 228 14.82 -2.79 -4.39
CA LEU A 228 14.63 -1.89 -5.54
C LEU A 228 13.79 -0.67 -5.12
N VAL A 229 14.44 0.48 -5.06
CA VAL A 229 13.78 1.77 -4.89
C VAL A 229 13.52 2.33 -6.29
N ALA A 230 12.24 2.45 -6.63
CA ALA A 230 11.83 3.15 -7.84
C ALA A 230 11.04 4.40 -7.42
N ASP A 231 11.31 5.53 -8.05
CA ASP A 231 10.53 6.77 -7.87
C ASP A 231 9.21 6.64 -8.65
N GLN A 232 8.46 5.60 -8.34
CA GLN A 232 7.19 5.24 -8.98
C GLN A 232 6.17 4.87 -7.92
N LEU A 233 4.90 5.18 -8.18
CA LEU A 233 3.80 4.80 -7.30
C LEU A 233 3.69 3.26 -7.22
N PHE A 234 3.32 2.73 -6.05
CA PHE A 234 3.18 1.29 -5.79
C PHE A 234 4.46 0.48 -6.09
N ALA A 235 5.64 1.01 -5.74
CA ALA A 235 6.89 0.27 -5.87
C ALA A 235 6.87 -1.06 -5.10
N THR A 236 6.19 -1.10 -3.96
CA THR A 236 5.96 -2.29 -3.12
C THR A 236 4.49 -2.67 -3.14
N LEU A 237 4.16 -3.86 -3.65
CA LEU A 237 2.83 -4.47 -3.57
C LEU A 237 2.84 -5.65 -2.58
N ASP A 238 3.90 -6.44 -2.60
CA ASP A 238 4.08 -7.58 -1.71
C ASP A 238 4.78 -7.12 -0.43
N PRO A 239 4.25 -7.41 0.77
CA PRO A 239 4.90 -7.05 2.02
C PRO A 239 6.30 -7.66 2.10
N THR A 240 7.28 -6.84 2.42
CA THR A 240 8.65 -7.30 2.68
C THR A 240 8.98 -7.11 4.15
N ALA A 241 9.53 -8.15 4.78
CA ALA A 241 9.94 -8.11 6.18
C ALA A 241 11.46 -8.22 6.30
N ARG A 242 12.07 -7.38 7.13
CA ARG A 242 13.51 -7.33 7.39
C ARG A 242 13.78 -7.20 8.87
N ARG A 243 14.90 -7.79 9.29
CA ARG A 243 15.39 -7.65 10.65
C ARG A 243 16.07 -6.30 10.82
N LEU A 244 15.72 -5.60 11.88
CA LEU A 244 16.32 -4.34 12.30
C LEU A 244 16.84 -4.49 13.72
N VAL A 245 18.05 -3.98 13.98
CA VAL A 245 18.64 -3.92 15.32
C VAL A 245 18.55 -2.49 15.83
N LEU A 246 17.87 -2.30 16.95
CA LEU A 246 17.70 -1.01 17.60
C LEU A 246 18.93 -0.61 18.43
N PRO A 247 19.08 0.67 18.81
CA PRO A 247 20.21 1.14 19.63
C PRO A 247 20.34 0.40 20.96
N SER A 248 19.23 -0.02 21.57
CA SER A 248 19.22 -0.87 22.78
C SER A 248 19.79 -2.27 22.55
N GLY A 249 19.94 -2.71 21.30
CA GLY A 249 20.31 -4.08 20.91
C GLY A 249 19.10 -4.99 20.68
N ARG A 250 17.88 -4.51 20.94
CA ARG A 250 16.65 -5.26 20.62
C ARG A 250 16.53 -5.49 19.11
N GLN A 251 16.05 -6.66 18.76
CA GLN A 251 15.81 -7.04 17.37
C GLN A 251 14.33 -6.97 17.09
N VAL A 252 13.99 -6.27 16.01
CA VAL A 252 12.61 -6.12 15.56
C VAL A 252 12.48 -6.53 14.11
N MET A 253 11.29 -6.96 13.72
CA MET A 253 10.94 -7.20 12.33
C MET A 253 10.32 -5.91 11.76
N LEU A 254 11.01 -5.26 10.83
CA LEU A 254 10.49 -4.13 10.08
C LEU A 254 9.75 -4.66 8.85
N VAL A 255 8.49 -4.26 8.67
CA VAL A 255 7.63 -4.73 7.57
C VAL A 255 7.20 -3.55 6.72
N ASP A 256 7.54 -3.55 5.43
CA ASP A 256 7.03 -2.59 4.45
C ASP A 256 5.67 -3.07 3.93
N THR A 257 4.71 -2.14 3.86
CA THR A 257 3.35 -2.42 3.36
C THR A 257 3.08 -1.72 2.03
N VAL A 258 1.96 -2.06 1.42
CA VAL A 258 1.49 -1.38 0.20
C VAL A 258 1.27 0.10 0.46
N GLY A 259 1.68 0.94 -0.48
CA GLY A 259 1.41 2.38 -0.41
C GLY A 259 -0.07 2.70 -0.60
N LEU A 260 -0.57 3.66 0.18
CA LEU A 260 -1.92 4.18 0.05
C LEU A 260 -1.98 5.25 -1.06
N VAL A 261 -3.16 5.42 -1.63
CA VAL A 261 -3.51 6.50 -2.58
C VAL A 261 -4.84 7.11 -2.18
N GLN A 262 -5.09 8.34 -2.66
CA GLN A 262 -6.39 8.97 -2.44
C GLN A 262 -7.50 8.17 -3.14
N ARG A 263 -8.67 8.15 -2.51
CA ARG A 263 -9.88 7.55 -3.09
C ARG A 263 -9.66 6.11 -3.55
N LEU A 264 -8.94 5.32 -2.71
CA LEU A 264 -8.76 3.89 -2.98
C LEU A 264 -10.15 3.22 -3.06
N PRO A 265 -10.51 2.58 -4.17
CA PRO A 265 -11.80 1.91 -4.30
C PRO A 265 -11.97 0.82 -3.24
N HIS A 266 -13.19 0.67 -2.72
CA HIS A 266 -13.49 -0.33 -1.67
C HIS A 266 -13.12 -1.75 -2.09
N GLU A 267 -13.31 -2.09 -3.36
CA GLU A 267 -12.94 -3.39 -3.93
C GLU A 267 -11.44 -3.68 -3.81
N LEU A 268 -10.62 -2.62 -3.91
CA LEU A 268 -9.18 -2.71 -3.74
C LEU A 268 -8.78 -2.80 -2.26
N VAL A 269 -9.44 -2.04 -1.38
CA VAL A 269 -9.22 -2.16 0.08
C VAL A 269 -9.46 -3.58 0.54
N ASP A 270 -10.57 -4.20 0.12
CA ASP A 270 -10.90 -5.58 0.48
C ASP A 270 -9.90 -6.60 -0.09
N ALA A 271 -9.46 -6.41 -1.34
CA ALA A 271 -8.47 -7.27 -1.96
C ALA A 271 -7.10 -7.21 -1.24
N PHE A 272 -6.70 -6.03 -0.76
CA PHE A 272 -5.42 -5.82 -0.07
C PHE A 272 -5.50 -5.83 1.46
N ARG A 273 -6.68 -6.12 2.02
CA ARG A 273 -6.87 -6.21 3.48
C ARG A 273 -5.85 -7.14 4.14
N SER A 274 -5.47 -8.24 3.49
CA SER A 274 -4.48 -9.18 4.04
C SER A 274 -3.06 -8.61 4.04
N THR A 275 -2.69 -7.76 3.10
CA THR A 275 -1.39 -7.09 3.08
C THR A 275 -1.34 -5.95 4.09
N LEU A 276 -2.45 -5.24 4.28
CA LEU A 276 -2.59 -4.22 5.32
C LEU A 276 -2.76 -4.82 6.73
N ALA A 277 -3.17 -6.09 6.85
CA ALA A 277 -3.26 -6.80 8.13
C ALA A 277 -1.90 -6.92 8.85
N GLU A 278 -0.77 -6.84 8.14
CA GLU A 278 0.56 -6.76 8.78
C GLU A 278 0.67 -5.51 9.68
N ALA A 279 0.07 -4.37 9.29
CA ALA A 279 -0.02 -3.19 10.15
C ALA A 279 -0.90 -3.46 11.40
N ALA A 280 -2.00 -4.20 11.23
CA ALA A 280 -2.86 -4.58 12.35
C ALA A 280 -2.18 -5.54 13.34
N TRP A 281 -1.18 -6.28 12.90
CA TRP A 281 -0.40 -7.18 13.76
C TRP A 281 0.86 -6.56 14.35
N ALA A 282 1.30 -5.40 13.85
CA ALA A 282 2.49 -4.73 14.33
C ALA A 282 2.34 -4.22 15.77
N ASP A 283 3.44 -4.13 16.52
CA ASP A 283 3.50 -3.56 17.85
C ASP A 283 3.59 -2.03 17.78
N VAL A 284 4.24 -1.50 16.72
CA VAL A 284 4.34 -0.06 16.44
C VAL A 284 4.10 0.16 14.95
N ILE A 285 3.38 1.22 14.61
CA ILE A 285 3.12 1.65 13.25
C ILE A 285 3.90 2.94 12.97
N LEU A 286 4.64 2.97 11.88
CA LEU A 286 5.31 4.16 11.35
C LEU A 286 4.50 4.67 10.15
N ASP A 287 3.84 5.81 10.32
CA ASP A 287 3.15 6.50 9.22
C ASP A 287 4.15 7.42 8.51
N VAL A 288 4.65 6.96 7.37
CA VAL A 288 5.68 7.66 6.58
C VAL A 288 5.02 8.61 5.60
N CYS A 289 5.30 9.91 5.77
CA CYS A 289 4.73 10.98 4.96
C CYS A 289 5.84 11.75 4.25
N ASP A 290 5.55 12.26 3.05
CA ASP A 290 6.45 13.16 2.32
C ASP A 290 6.28 14.59 2.86
N ALA A 291 7.27 15.08 3.61
CA ALA A 291 7.23 16.42 4.21
C ALA A 291 7.28 17.56 3.16
N SER A 292 7.72 17.25 1.94
CA SER A 292 7.79 18.21 0.83
C SER A 292 6.49 18.30 0.03
N ASP A 293 5.52 17.40 0.28
CA ASP A 293 4.23 17.40 -0.42
C ASP A 293 3.24 18.34 0.31
N PRO A 294 2.68 19.36 -0.36
CA PRO A 294 1.64 20.23 0.22
C PRO A 294 0.43 19.46 0.77
N ALA A 295 0.14 18.30 0.21
CA ALA A 295 -0.95 17.42 0.65
C ALA A 295 -0.59 16.52 1.84
N CYS A 296 0.58 16.67 2.46
CA CYS A 296 1.07 15.81 3.55
C CYS A 296 0.03 15.61 4.65
N ASN A 297 -0.59 16.70 5.15
CA ASN A 297 -1.59 16.62 6.21
C ASN A 297 -2.85 15.84 5.80
N SER A 298 -3.35 16.03 4.59
CA SER A 298 -4.51 15.28 4.08
C SER A 298 -4.19 13.80 3.86
N GLN A 299 -2.97 13.49 3.43
CA GLN A 299 -2.48 12.11 3.29
C GLN A 299 -2.40 11.41 4.65
N MET A 300 -1.92 12.08 5.70
CA MET A 300 -1.91 11.56 7.08
C MET A 300 -3.33 11.25 7.58
N GLN A 301 -4.31 12.12 7.30
CA GLN A 301 -5.70 11.87 7.67
C GLN A 301 -6.28 10.63 6.95
N VAL A 302 -6.01 10.47 5.67
CA VAL A 302 -6.43 9.28 4.90
C VAL A 302 -5.78 8.02 5.47
N THR A 303 -4.49 8.06 5.79
CA THR A 303 -3.79 6.94 6.44
C THR A 303 -4.43 6.58 7.77
N ALA A 304 -4.75 7.57 8.62
CA ALA A 304 -5.42 7.35 9.90
C ALA A 304 -6.80 6.68 9.73
N GLN A 305 -7.62 7.16 8.79
CA GLN A 305 -8.93 6.55 8.48
C GLN A 305 -8.81 5.09 8.03
N VAL A 306 -7.83 4.78 7.18
CA VAL A 306 -7.57 3.40 6.74
C VAL A 306 -7.13 2.54 7.92
N LEU A 307 -6.22 3.02 8.78
CA LEU A 307 -5.77 2.31 9.96
C LEU A 307 -6.92 2.05 10.95
N ASP A 308 -7.80 3.03 11.16
CA ASP A 308 -8.99 2.86 11.99
C ASP A 308 -9.93 1.79 11.43
N SER A 309 -10.14 1.77 10.13
CA SER A 309 -10.97 0.73 9.45
C SER A 309 -10.41 -0.68 9.60
N LEU A 310 -9.10 -0.80 9.82
CA LEU A 310 -8.38 -2.05 10.06
C LEU A 310 -8.31 -2.43 11.55
N GLY A 311 -8.89 -1.61 12.45
CA GLY A 311 -8.87 -1.84 13.90
C GLY A 311 -7.52 -1.51 14.56
N CYS A 312 -6.73 -0.61 13.97
CA CYS A 312 -5.41 -0.22 14.48
C CYS A 312 -5.46 0.95 15.48
N GLY A 313 -6.62 1.55 15.77
CA GLY A 313 -6.78 2.80 16.54
C GLY A 313 -6.22 2.82 17.97
N GLY A 314 -5.86 1.66 18.54
CA GLY A 314 -5.24 1.56 19.88
C GLY A 314 -3.73 1.32 19.86
N LYS A 315 -3.09 1.30 18.70
CA LYS A 315 -1.66 1.00 18.57
C LYS A 315 -0.79 2.24 18.64
N PRO A 316 0.45 2.12 19.16
CA PRO A 316 1.42 3.19 19.07
C PRO A 316 1.67 3.59 17.60
N LEU A 317 1.39 4.84 17.27
CA LEU A 317 1.58 5.43 15.95
C LEU A 317 2.65 6.52 16.02
N LEU A 318 3.67 6.42 15.16
CA LEU A 318 4.72 7.43 15.02
C LEU A 318 4.65 8.01 13.60
N HIS A 319 4.40 9.31 13.50
CA HIS A 319 4.46 10.02 12.22
C HIS A 319 5.91 10.28 11.83
N VAL A 320 6.31 9.82 10.66
CA VAL A 320 7.66 9.96 10.12
C VAL A 320 7.62 10.90 8.92
N LEU A 321 8.00 12.15 9.15
CA LEU A 321 8.06 13.18 8.11
C LEU A 321 9.36 13.01 7.33
N ASN A 322 9.27 12.31 6.21
CA ASN A 322 10.41 11.99 5.35
C ASN A 322 10.67 13.07 4.29
N LYS A 323 11.81 13.00 3.62
CA LYS A 323 12.28 13.94 2.57
C LYS A 323 12.48 15.37 3.10
N CYS A 324 12.85 15.54 4.36
CA CYS A 324 13.16 16.86 4.96
C CYS A 324 14.31 17.58 4.26
N ASP A 325 15.15 16.87 3.53
CA ASP A 325 16.20 17.44 2.66
C ASP A 325 15.66 18.32 1.52
N ARG A 326 14.35 18.21 1.21
CA ARG A 326 13.66 19.01 0.18
C ARG A 326 12.92 20.22 0.77
N VAL A 327 12.80 20.31 2.10
CA VAL A 327 12.07 21.38 2.80
C VAL A 327 13.08 22.34 3.42
N PRO A 328 13.05 23.64 3.06
CA PRO A 328 13.88 24.66 3.69
C PRO A 328 13.67 24.69 5.22
N GLU A 329 14.70 24.97 5.99
CA GLU A 329 14.62 24.96 7.47
C GLU A 329 13.56 25.94 8.01
N GLU A 330 13.39 27.06 7.33
CA GLU A 330 12.45 28.14 7.67
C GLU A 330 10.98 27.72 7.48
N GLU A 331 10.72 26.76 6.57
CA GLU A 331 9.39 26.23 6.25
C GLU A 331 9.05 24.95 7.02
N ARG A 332 9.97 24.47 7.86
CA ARG A 332 9.76 23.27 8.66
C ARG A 332 8.80 23.56 9.81
N PHE A 333 7.54 23.17 9.66
CA PHE A 333 6.53 23.27 10.71
C PHE A 333 7.01 22.64 12.04
N PRO A 334 6.60 23.20 13.20
CA PRO A 334 6.89 22.55 14.48
C PRO A 334 6.30 21.16 14.53
N LEU A 335 7.04 20.22 15.16
CA LEU A 335 6.57 18.84 15.34
C LEU A 335 5.38 18.85 16.31
N LEU A 336 4.25 18.32 15.87
CA LEU A 336 3.04 18.13 16.67
C LEU A 336 2.90 16.64 17.02
N GLY A 337 2.69 16.36 18.30
CA GLY A 337 2.48 14.97 18.77
C GLY A 337 3.73 14.10 18.65
N THR A 338 3.52 12.81 18.46
CA THR A 338 4.59 11.81 18.32
C THR A 338 5.05 11.79 16.86
N SER A 339 6.00 12.65 16.50
CA SER A 339 6.52 12.76 15.13
C SER A 339 8.03 12.95 15.08
N VAL A 340 8.67 12.45 14.02
CA VAL A 340 10.11 12.58 13.78
C VAL A 340 10.33 13.01 12.33
N ARG A 341 11.25 13.97 12.12
CA ARG A 341 11.71 14.39 10.79
C ARG A 341 12.91 13.58 10.37
N ILE A 342 12.90 13.13 9.13
CA ILE A 342 14.01 12.38 8.57
C ILE A 342 14.23 12.71 7.09
N SER A 343 15.40 12.36 6.61
CA SER A 343 15.64 12.10 5.19
C SER A 343 16.20 10.69 5.05
N ALA A 344 15.38 9.78 4.54
CA ALA A 344 15.81 8.41 4.26
C ALA A 344 16.93 8.35 3.21
N ARG A 345 17.10 9.41 2.40
CA ARG A 345 18.14 9.52 1.38
C ARG A 345 19.48 9.94 1.96
N THR A 346 19.50 10.94 2.86
CA THR A 346 20.74 11.49 3.44
C THR A 346 21.14 10.82 4.75
N GLY A 347 20.21 10.14 5.42
CA GLY A 347 20.39 9.56 6.76
C GLY A 347 20.06 10.53 7.90
N GLU A 348 19.69 11.79 7.60
CA GLU A 348 19.29 12.78 8.61
C GLU A 348 18.12 12.26 9.44
N GLY A 349 18.18 12.39 10.77
CA GLY A 349 17.13 12.03 11.71
C GLY A 349 16.93 10.51 11.94
N LEU A 350 17.64 9.62 11.23
CA LEU A 350 17.50 8.16 11.42
C LEU A 350 17.87 7.70 12.84
N PRO A 351 18.92 8.19 13.50
CA PRO A 351 19.22 7.83 14.89
C PRO A 351 18.08 8.21 15.85
N GLN A 352 17.45 9.36 15.66
CA GLN A 352 16.29 9.80 16.45
C GLN A 352 15.08 8.91 16.20
N LEU A 353 14.80 8.54 14.96
CA LEU A 353 13.74 7.62 14.59
C LEU A 353 13.92 6.26 15.28
N LEU A 354 15.13 5.70 15.27
CA LEU A 354 15.44 4.43 15.93
C LEU A 354 15.25 4.51 17.46
N ALA A 355 15.62 5.62 18.09
CA ALA A 355 15.41 5.84 19.52
C ALA A 355 13.91 5.94 19.88
N GLU A 356 13.09 6.62 19.04
CA GLU A 356 11.66 6.71 19.25
C GLU A 356 10.94 5.37 19.02
N ILE A 357 11.35 4.58 18.04
CA ILE A 357 10.84 3.21 17.84
C ILE A 357 11.13 2.40 19.11
N ASP A 358 12.35 2.46 19.62
CA ASP A 358 12.76 1.74 20.81
C ASP A 358 11.95 2.12 22.06
N ARG A 359 11.60 3.41 22.17
CA ARG A 359 10.78 3.95 23.27
C ARG A 359 9.32 3.48 23.19
N LEU A 360 8.76 3.38 21.97
CA LEU A 360 7.34 3.05 21.74
C LEU A 360 7.06 1.54 21.83
N LEU A 361 8.07 0.71 21.63
CA LEU A 361 7.91 -0.74 21.67
C LEU A 361 7.60 -1.24 23.09
N PRO A 362 6.70 -2.24 23.23
CA PRO A 362 6.41 -2.85 24.52
C PRO A 362 7.65 -3.57 25.08
N GLY A 363 7.69 -3.71 26.42
CA GLY A 363 8.77 -4.42 27.08
C GLY A 363 10.10 -3.67 27.02
N GLN A 364 10.18 -2.46 27.61
CA GLN A 364 11.45 -1.76 27.74
C GLN A 364 12.45 -2.66 28.47
N TRP A 365 13.63 -2.83 27.88
CA TRP A 365 14.69 -3.59 28.53
C TRP A 365 15.10 -2.89 29.81
N ALA A 366 15.10 -3.64 30.90
CA ALA A 366 15.59 -3.17 32.19
C ALA A 366 17.10 -3.47 32.31
N ARG A 367 17.80 -2.57 33.01
CA ARG A 367 19.20 -2.78 33.34
C ARG A 367 19.29 -3.59 34.61
N ALA A 368 20.12 -4.63 34.61
CA ALA A 368 20.40 -5.44 35.75
C ALA A 368 21.91 -5.76 35.85
N VAL A 369 22.36 -6.05 37.06
CA VAL A 369 23.69 -6.59 37.33
C VAL A 369 23.46 -7.97 37.91
N LEU A 370 24.05 -8.99 37.28
CA LEU A 370 23.91 -10.41 37.64
C LEU A 370 25.27 -11.03 37.90
N CYS A 371 25.35 -12.00 38.82
CA CYS A 371 26.51 -12.87 38.97
C CYS A 371 26.07 -14.30 38.66
N ILE A 372 26.45 -14.80 37.51
CA ILE A 372 26.11 -16.15 37.06
C ILE A 372 27.24 -17.10 37.46
N PRO A 373 26.97 -18.14 38.25
CA PRO A 373 27.95 -19.14 38.60
C PRO A 373 28.54 -19.85 37.37
N PHE A 374 29.78 -20.27 37.40
CA PHE A 374 30.47 -20.87 36.23
C PHE A 374 29.84 -22.17 35.72
N ASP A 375 29.12 -22.90 36.60
CA ASP A 375 28.36 -24.11 36.25
C ASP A 375 27.09 -23.84 35.47
N ARG A 376 26.67 -22.55 35.39
CA ARG A 376 25.46 -22.10 34.65
C ARG A 376 25.81 -21.26 33.42
N GLY A 377 26.81 -21.68 32.67
CA GLY A 377 27.21 -21.04 31.42
C GLY A 377 26.07 -20.94 30.39
N ASP A 378 25.08 -21.83 30.48
CA ASP A 378 23.82 -21.79 29.69
C ASP A 378 23.09 -20.47 29.84
N LEU A 379 23.06 -19.89 31.05
CA LEU A 379 22.39 -18.60 31.32
C LEU A 379 23.22 -17.41 30.80
N THR A 380 24.53 -17.48 30.85
CA THR A 380 25.42 -16.49 30.24
C THR A 380 25.19 -16.45 28.72
N ASP A 381 25.21 -17.60 28.04
CA ASP A 381 24.93 -17.71 26.61
C ASP A 381 23.55 -17.21 26.26
N ARG A 382 22.55 -17.46 27.11
CA ARG A 382 21.18 -16.97 26.91
C ARG A 382 21.13 -15.46 27.01
N LEU A 383 21.81 -14.85 28.00
CA LEU A 383 21.88 -13.39 28.14
C LEU A 383 22.59 -12.72 26.95
N HIS A 384 23.62 -13.35 26.38
CA HIS A 384 24.24 -12.84 25.13
C HIS A 384 23.34 -12.94 23.92
N ARG A 385 22.44 -13.92 23.84
CA ARG A 385 21.50 -14.10 22.70
C ARG A 385 20.23 -13.26 22.82
N GLU A 386 19.67 -13.17 24.03
CA GLU A 386 18.35 -12.57 24.27
C GLU A 386 18.42 -11.18 24.92
N GLY A 387 19.61 -10.74 25.37
CA GLY A 387 19.90 -9.44 25.97
C GLY A 387 21.07 -8.73 25.29
N LYS A 388 21.43 -7.57 25.83
CA LYS A 388 22.64 -6.83 25.50
C LYS A 388 23.55 -6.79 26.70
N VAL A 389 24.70 -7.47 26.65
CA VAL A 389 25.74 -7.41 27.68
C VAL A 389 26.48 -6.07 27.50
N LEU A 390 26.49 -5.25 28.56
CA LEU A 390 27.14 -3.95 28.59
C LEU A 390 28.57 -4.06 29.15
N ALA A 391 28.74 -4.94 30.13
CA ALA A 391 30.05 -5.27 30.74
C ALA A 391 30.04 -6.72 31.25
N GLU A 392 31.18 -7.37 31.18
CA GLU A 392 31.39 -8.73 31.63
C GLU A 392 32.72 -8.79 32.38
N ASP A 393 32.67 -9.22 33.64
CA ASP A 393 33.81 -9.38 34.52
C ASP A 393 33.79 -10.76 35.16
N TYR A 394 34.95 -11.38 35.32
CA TYR A 394 35.09 -12.66 36.01
C TYR A 394 35.45 -12.45 37.48
N THR A 395 34.61 -12.97 38.35
CA THR A 395 34.81 -12.91 39.82
C THR A 395 34.97 -14.33 40.39
N PRO A 396 35.48 -14.47 41.61
CA PRO A 396 35.57 -15.79 42.25
C PRO A 396 34.21 -16.49 42.43
N ALA A 397 33.11 -15.74 42.44
CA ALA A 397 31.73 -16.24 42.60
C ALA A 397 31.05 -16.60 41.28
N GLY A 398 31.64 -16.23 40.15
CA GLY A 398 31.07 -16.45 38.84
C GLY A 398 31.30 -15.28 37.87
N THR A 399 30.65 -15.30 36.71
CA THR A 399 30.68 -14.24 35.71
C THR A 399 29.72 -13.12 36.10
N ARG A 400 30.26 -11.94 36.40
CA ARG A 400 29.48 -10.73 36.67
C ARG A 400 29.09 -10.06 35.33
N LEU A 401 27.80 -9.96 35.08
CA LEU A 401 27.28 -9.39 33.87
C LEU A 401 26.45 -8.14 34.18
N GLN A 402 26.74 -7.04 33.48
CA GLN A 402 25.85 -5.89 33.42
C GLN A 402 25.09 -5.97 32.13
N VAL A 403 23.75 -6.11 32.18
CA VAL A 403 22.93 -6.41 31.03
C VAL A 403 21.75 -5.46 30.92
N LEU A 404 21.31 -5.26 29.68
CA LEU A 404 19.97 -4.79 29.33
C LEU A 404 19.21 -5.98 28.77
N ALA A 405 18.08 -6.36 29.37
CA ALA A 405 17.27 -7.47 28.90
C ALA A 405 15.78 -7.29 29.22
N ASP A 406 14.95 -8.13 28.60
CA ASP A 406 13.51 -8.15 28.83
C ASP A 406 13.22 -8.36 30.34
N PRO A 407 12.32 -7.56 30.95
CA PRO A 407 11.95 -7.72 32.36
C PRO A 407 11.54 -9.15 32.74
N ALA A 408 10.88 -9.89 31.85
CA ALA A 408 10.49 -11.26 32.12
C ALA A 408 11.70 -12.21 32.16
N LEU A 409 12.71 -12.00 31.29
CA LEU A 409 13.97 -12.75 31.39
C LEU A 409 14.72 -12.41 32.66
N LEU A 410 14.74 -11.15 33.07
CA LEU A 410 15.37 -10.69 34.30
C LEU A 410 14.67 -11.24 35.52
N GLU A 411 13.34 -11.37 35.54
CA GLU A 411 12.61 -11.97 36.66
C GLU A 411 12.92 -13.47 36.80
N GLU A 412 13.09 -14.20 35.70
CA GLU A 412 13.58 -15.60 35.75
C GLU A 412 14.98 -15.70 36.32
N LEU A 413 15.82 -14.69 36.11
CA LEU A 413 17.20 -14.61 36.56
C LEU A 413 17.38 -13.87 37.89
N ARG A 414 16.28 -13.47 38.56
CA ARG A 414 16.28 -12.73 39.82
C ARG A 414 17.16 -13.34 40.92
N PRO A 415 17.29 -14.71 41.09
CA PRO A 415 18.19 -15.31 42.05
C PRO A 415 19.68 -14.96 41.89
N TYR A 416 20.05 -14.46 40.71
CA TYR A 416 21.45 -14.12 40.37
C TYR A 416 21.73 -12.62 40.41
N PHE A 417 20.76 -11.77 40.85
CA PHE A 417 20.98 -10.32 40.98
C PHE A 417 21.96 -9.99 42.09
N ILE A 418 22.76 -8.91 41.84
CA ILE A 418 23.69 -8.36 42.80
C ILE A 418 23.21 -6.96 43.19
#